data_9406e6614c12f80dff2033c1f45734d3
#
_entry.id   9406e6614c12f80dff2033c1f45734d3
#
_cell.length_a   1.000
_cell.length_b   1.000
_cell.length_c   1.000
_cell.angle_alpha   90.00
_cell.angle_beta   90.00
_cell.angle_gamma   90.00
#
_symmetry.space_group_name_H-M   'P 1'
#
loop_
_entity.id
_entity.type
_entity.pdbx_description
1 polymer ?
#
loop_
_entity_poly.entity_id
_entity_poly.type
_entity_poly.pdbx_seq_one_letter_code
_entity_poly.pdbx_strand_id
1 'polypeptide(L)'
;MKQTQVEGEIKVFLASSSELDLERAHIGDLFNDINSVLAETAVRVRLLKWEVFDPAFTGERKQSEYDQQVKKADIFIALFRSLAGKYTMEEVDVAIAAHTQDRRPEELYCFVQDWEGKREFAVEGLKTKLGAGFVMDSFADIDELKYKIAKILSPRLGACGAAITETGKFIKIGSVNILRRPG
;
A
#
# COMPACT_ATOMS: atom_id res chain seq x y z
N MET A 1 -0.86 -20.97 25.59
CA MET A 1 -0.63 -20.43 24.25
C MET A 1 0.58 -19.49 24.32
N LYS A 2 1.70 -19.82 23.67
CA LYS A 2 2.85 -18.89 23.57
C LYS A 2 2.44 -17.76 22.63
N GLN A 3 2.39 -16.53 23.13
CA GLN A 3 2.34 -15.36 22.26
C GLN A 3 3.65 -15.35 21.47
N THR A 4 3.57 -15.58 20.17
CA THR A 4 4.72 -15.39 19.26
C THR A 4 5.06 -13.90 19.28
N GLN A 5 6.23 -13.56 19.80
CA GLN A 5 6.72 -12.19 19.80
C GLN A 5 6.94 -11.79 18.34
N VAL A 6 6.27 -10.72 17.89
CA VAL A 6 6.46 -10.18 16.54
C VAL A 6 7.84 -9.49 16.52
N GLU A 7 8.79 -10.05 15.80
CA GLU A 7 10.16 -9.51 15.67
C GLU A 7 10.29 -8.52 14.50
N GLY A 8 9.38 -8.60 13.53
CA GLY A 8 9.38 -7.72 12.36
C GLY A 8 7.98 -7.28 11.94
N GLU A 9 7.79 -5.98 11.74
CA GLU A 9 6.56 -5.41 11.19
C GLU A 9 6.89 -4.60 9.93
N ILE A 10 6.29 -4.99 8.80
CA ILE A 10 6.36 -4.24 7.54
C ILE A 10 5.13 -3.33 7.49
N LYS A 11 5.34 -2.03 7.54
CA LYS A 11 4.27 -1.02 7.53
C LYS A 11 4.07 -0.46 6.14
N VAL A 12 2.86 -0.61 5.61
CA VAL A 12 2.47 -0.06 4.32
C VAL A 12 1.39 0.99 4.53
N PHE A 13 1.65 2.22 4.13
CA PHE A 13 0.63 3.27 4.11
C PHE A 13 -0.05 3.29 2.75
N LEU A 14 -1.38 3.25 2.76
CA LEU A 14 -2.22 3.26 1.56
C LEU A 14 -3.04 4.54 1.50
N ALA A 15 -2.66 5.43 0.60
CA ALA A 15 -3.39 6.64 0.23
C ALA A 15 -4.25 6.39 -1.00
N SER A 16 -5.51 6.80 -1.00
CA SER A 16 -6.34 6.72 -2.21
C SER A 16 -7.52 7.67 -2.15
N SER A 17 -8.01 8.11 -3.30
CA SER A 17 -9.25 8.86 -3.41
C SER A 17 -10.47 8.00 -3.02
N SER A 18 -11.57 8.64 -2.64
CA SER A 18 -12.80 7.95 -2.19
C SER A 18 -13.44 7.08 -3.28
N GLU A 19 -13.16 7.35 -4.55
CA GLU A 19 -13.65 6.53 -5.66
C GLU A 19 -13.06 5.10 -5.71
N LEU A 20 -12.03 4.83 -4.91
CA LEU A 20 -11.30 3.55 -4.84
C LEU A 20 -11.56 2.80 -3.51
N ASP A 21 -12.71 3.00 -2.89
CA ASP A 21 -13.07 2.36 -1.63
C ASP A 21 -13.10 0.83 -1.74
N LEU A 22 -13.58 0.33 -2.87
CA LEU A 22 -13.63 -1.11 -3.15
C LEU A 22 -12.21 -1.70 -3.29
N GLU A 23 -11.34 -1.03 -4.02
CA GLU A 23 -9.95 -1.43 -4.18
C GLU A 23 -9.21 -1.44 -2.82
N ARG A 24 -9.46 -0.43 -1.97
CA ARG A 24 -8.91 -0.41 -0.59
C ARG A 24 -9.38 -1.59 0.25
N ALA A 25 -10.67 -1.95 0.17
CA ALA A 25 -11.22 -3.09 0.90
C ALA A 25 -10.52 -4.38 0.47
N HIS A 26 -10.42 -4.62 -0.82
CA HIS A 26 -9.75 -5.81 -1.37
C HIS A 26 -8.25 -5.89 -1.07
N ILE A 27 -7.56 -4.73 -0.98
CA ILE A 27 -6.17 -4.71 -0.50
C ILE A 27 -6.13 -5.10 0.99
N GLY A 28 -7.08 -4.62 1.79
CA GLY A 28 -7.23 -5.04 3.19
C GLY A 28 -7.36 -6.57 3.33
N ASP A 29 -8.17 -7.19 2.49
CA ASP A 29 -8.33 -8.64 2.44
C ASP A 29 -7.02 -9.35 2.08
N LEU A 30 -6.29 -8.86 1.08
CA LEU A 30 -4.97 -9.40 0.73
C LEU A 30 -4.00 -9.37 1.92
N PHE A 31 -3.96 -8.28 2.68
CA PHE A 31 -3.10 -8.17 3.87
C PHE A 31 -3.54 -9.13 4.98
N ASN A 32 -4.84 -9.35 5.16
CA ASN A 32 -5.38 -10.34 6.09
C ASN A 32 -4.98 -11.75 5.67
N ASP A 33 -5.09 -12.09 4.40
CA ASP A 33 -4.68 -13.38 3.85
C ASP A 33 -3.18 -13.62 4.04
N ILE A 34 -2.34 -12.63 3.73
CA ILE A 34 -0.89 -12.70 3.98
C ILE A 34 -0.63 -12.94 5.47
N ASN A 35 -1.21 -12.15 6.36
CA ASN A 35 -1.01 -12.28 7.80
C ASN A 35 -1.52 -13.61 8.37
N SER A 36 -2.57 -14.18 7.80
CA SER A 36 -3.06 -15.50 8.22
C SER A 36 -2.03 -16.61 7.97
N VAL A 37 -1.29 -16.50 6.87
CA VAL A 37 -0.18 -17.42 6.54
C VAL A 37 1.04 -17.14 7.41
N LEU A 38 1.28 -15.89 7.76
CA LEU A 38 2.39 -15.46 8.62
C LEU A 38 2.14 -15.70 10.12
N ALA A 39 0.95 -16.18 10.51
CA ALA A 39 0.53 -16.26 11.92
C ALA A 39 1.48 -17.02 12.85
N GLU A 40 2.21 -18.00 12.31
CA GLU A 40 3.21 -18.78 13.06
C GLU A 40 4.64 -18.25 12.91
N THR A 41 4.81 -17.17 12.15
CA THR A 41 6.09 -16.49 11.95
C THR A 41 6.23 -15.31 12.91
N ALA A 42 7.47 -14.81 13.06
CA ALA A 42 7.75 -13.60 13.83
C ALA A 42 7.51 -12.30 13.01
N VAL A 43 6.85 -12.36 11.86
CA VAL A 43 6.67 -11.25 10.92
C VAL A 43 5.20 -10.91 10.74
N ARG A 44 4.90 -9.63 10.58
CA ARG A 44 3.58 -9.12 10.20
C ARG A 44 3.67 -8.04 9.14
N VAL A 45 2.63 -7.97 8.29
CA VAL A 45 2.43 -6.85 7.36
C VAL A 45 1.27 -6.02 7.87
N ARG A 46 1.50 -4.74 8.13
CA ARG A 46 0.48 -3.82 8.64
C ARG A 46 0.08 -2.82 7.57
N LEU A 47 -1.20 -2.86 7.21
CA LEU A 47 -1.80 -1.85 6.34
C LEU A 47 -2.28 -0.67 7.19
N LEU A 48 -1.74 0.51 6.92
CA LEU A 48 -2.15 1.78 7.50
C LEU A 48 -3.05 2.49 6.49
N LYS A 49 -4.29 2.76 6.86
CA LYS A 49 -5.27 3.45 6.03
C LYS A 49 -6.14 4.33 6.92
N TRP A 50 -6.71 5.39 6.36
CA TRP A 50 -7.45 6.39 7.13
C TRP A 50 -8.66 5.84 7.91
N GLU A 51 -9.29 4.76 7.44
CA GLU A 51 -10.46 4.15 8.09
C GLU A 51 -10.14 3.47 9.43
N VAL A 52 -8.87 3.24 9.73
CA VAL A 52 -8.42 2.62 10.99
C VAL A 52 -8.45 3.62 12.14
N PHE A 53 -8.64 4.91 11.86
CA PHE A 53 -8.56 5.98 12.85
C PHE A 53 -9.95 6.36 13.40
N ASP A 54 -10.02 6.59 14.71
CA ASP A 54 -11.26 6.86 15.46
C ASP A 54 -12.03 8.06 14.87
N PRO A 55 -13.33 7.90 14.52
CA PRO A 55 -14.16 8.98 14.01
C PRO A 55 -14.41 10.13 15.00
N ALA A 56 -14.07 9.97 16.29
CA ALA A 56 -14.26 10.99 17.33
C ALA A 56 -13.25 12.16 17.27
N PHE A 57 -12.19 12.08 16.46
CA PHE A 57 -11.20 13.14 16.37
C PHE A 57 -11.59 14.26 15.40
N THR A 58 -11.30 15.51 15.77
CA THR A 58 -11.50 16.70 14.92
C THR A 58 -10.51 16.75 13.76
N GLY A 59 -10.90 17.37 12.62
CA GLY A 59 -10.17 17.31 11.34
C GLY A 59 -8.67 17.64 11.39
N GLU A 60 -8.25 18.68 12.11
CA GLU A 60 -6.82 19.08 12.22
C GLU A 60 -5.95 18.06 12.98
N ARG A 61 -6.54 17.43 14.00
CA ARG A 61 -5.82 16.43 14.80
C ARG A 61 -5.62 15.13 14.04
N LYS A 62 -6.59 14.79 13.17
CA LYS A 62 -6.47 13.63 12.27
C LYS A 62 -5.33 13.81 11.28
N GLN A 63 -5.21 14.97 10.66
CA GLN A 63 -4.16 15.20 9.65
C GLN A 63 -2.76 15.01 10.25
N SER A 64 -2.50 15.56 11.44
CA SER A 64 -1.19 15.40 12.08
C SER A 64 -0.87 13.94 12.45
N GLU A 65 -1.88 13.13 12.77
CA GLU A 65 -1.71 11.70 13.03
C GLU A 65 -1.42 10.91 11.76
N TYR A 66 -2.10 11.25 10.65
CA TYR A 66 -1.81 10.65 9.33
C TYR A 66 -0.41 10.96 8.86
N ASP A 67 0.03 12.21 8.97
CA ASP A 67 1.38 12.62 8.63
C ASP A 67 2.43 11.83 9.41
N GLN A 68 2.17 11.56 10.70
CA GLN A 68 3.04 10.71 11.52
C GLN A 68 3.04 9.25 11.06
N GLN A 69 1.89 8.72 10.61
CA GLN A 69 1.83 7.33 10.12
C GLN A 69 2.52 7.20 8.77
N VAL A 70 2.37 8.18 7.88
CA VAL A 70 3.12 8.24 6.62
C VAL A 70 4.62 8.18 6.89
N LYS A 71 5.11 9.02 7.81
CA LYS A 71 6.55 9.07 8.19
C LYS A 71 7.06 7.79 8.84
N LYS A 72 6.18 6.98 9.45
CA LYS A 72 6.53 5.71 10.10
C LYS A 72 6.40 4.50 9.18
N ALA A 73 5.84 4.68 8.00
CA ALA A 73 5.68 3.61 7.05
C ALA A 73 7.03 3.19 6.43
N ASP A 74 7.15 1.93 6.08
CA ASP A 74 8.28 1.42 5.30
C ASP A 74 8.02 1.62 3.80
N ILE A 75 6.76 1.42 3.39
CA ILE A 75 6.30 1.55 2.02
C ILE A 75 5.10 2.50 2.00
N PHE A 76 5.08 3.41 1.05
CA PHE A 76 3.93 4.27 0.75
C PHE A 76 3.37 3.91 -0.62
N ILE A 77 2.06 3.69 -0.69
CA ILE A 77 1.34 3.39 -1.93
C ILE A 77 0.23 4.41 -2.11
N ALA A 78 0.22 5.12 -3.22
CA ALA A 78 -0.86 6.01 -3.63
C ALA A 78 -1.64 5.38 -4.79
N LEU A 79 -2.99 5.42 -4.70
CA LEU A 79 -3.88 4.93 -5.74
C LEU A 79 -4.74 6.06 -6.30
N PHE A 80 -4.82 6.12 -7.61
CA PHE A 80 -5.64 7.08 -8.34
C PHE A 80 -6.43 6.40 -9.46
N ARG A 81 -7.58 7.00 -9.81
CA ARG A 81 -8.35 6.67 -11.03
C ARG A 81 -8.62 7.94 -11.80
N SER A 82 -9.65 8.68 -11.43
CA SER A 82 -10.08 9.92 -12.09
C SER A 82 -9.91 11.16 -11.21
N LEU A 83 -10.00 10.99 -9.89
CA LEU A 83 -9.92 12.07 -8.89
C LEU A 83 -8.59 12.01 -8.14
N ALA A 84 -7.98 13.18 -7.93
CA ALA A 84 -6.79 13.28 -7.11
C ALA A 84 -7.08 13.19 -5.61
N GLY A 85 -8.23 13.75 -5.18
CA GLY A 85 -8.58 13.83 -3.77
C GLY A 85 -7.62 14.74 -2.98
N LYS A 86 -8.17 15.74 -2.29
CA LYS A 86 -7.33 16.71 -1.55
C LYS A 86 -6.43 16.03 -0.53
N TYR A 87 -6.99 15.18 0.31
CA TYR A 87 -6.23 14.51 1.38
C TYR A 87 -5.21 13.52 0.84
N THR A 88 -5.54 12.78 -0.23
CA THR A 88 -4.59 11.87 -0.88
C THR A 88 -3.38 12.63 -1.42
N MET A 89 -3.58 13.82 -1.97
CA MET A 89 -2.49 14.66 -2.46
C MET A 89 -1.64 15.25 -1.32
N GLU A 90 -2.25 15.61 -0.19
CA GLU A 90 -1.53 16.02 1.02
C GLU A 90 -0.67 14.88 1.58
N GLU A 91 -1.20 13.66 1.64
CA GLU A 91 -0.45 12.47 2.06
C GLU A 91 0.74 12.16 1.14
N VAL A 92 0.55 12.33 -0.18
CA VAL A 92 1.64 12.23 -1.16
C VAL A 92 2.73 13.27 -0.90
N ASP A 93 2.36 14.54 -0.65
CA ASP A 93 3.31 15.60 -0.36
C ASP A 93 4.10 15.34 0.93
N VAL A 94 3.44 14.83 1.97
CA VAL A 94 4.08 14.41 3.22
C VAL A 94 5.05 13.25 2.98
N ALA A 95 4.66 12.25 2.17
CA ALA A 95 5.51 11.12 1.85
C ALA A 95 6.78 11.54 1.09
N ILE A 96 6.66 12.46 0.12
CA ILE A 96 7.80 13.03 -0.62
C ILE A 96 8.75 13.74 0.33
N ALA A 97 8.20 14.62 1.17
CA ALA A 97 9.01 15.41 2.11
C ALA A 97 9.76 14.50 3.11
N ALA A 98 9.05 13.55 3.70
CA ALA A 98 9.62 12.61 4.67
C ALA A 98 10.66 11.67 4.03
N HIS A 99 10.41 11.15 2.83
CA HIS A 99 11.38 10.37 2.08
C HIS A 99 12.66 11.15 1.78
N THR A 100 12.52 12.42 1.41
CA THR A 100 13.66 13.29 1.09
C THR A 100 14.49 13.61 2.34
N GLN A 101 13.84 13.90 3.48
CA GLN A 101 14.48 14.32 4.72
C GLN A 101 15.03 13.13 5.51
N ASP A 102 14.20 12.12 5.72
CA ASP A 102 14.44 11.05 6.68
C ASP A 102 14.62 9.68 6.03
N ARG A 103 14.54 9.59 4.70
CA ARG A 103 14.49 8.33 3.95
C ARG A 103 13.37 7.39 4.39
N ARG A 104 12.24 7.98 4.88
CA ARG A 104 11.03 7.28 5.29
C ARG A 104 9.80 7.96 4.68
N PRO A 105 8.89 7.21 4.06
CA PRO A 105 8.96 5.78 3.69
C PRO A 105 10.17 5.47 2.80
N GLU A 106 10.69 4.24 2.89
CA GLU A 106 11.86 3.83 2.09
C GLU A 106 11.51 3.70 0.61
N GLU A 107 10.29 3.27 0.31
CA GLU A 107 9.79 3.04 -1.03
C GLU A 107 8.47 3.76 -1.25
N LEU A 108 8.34 4.39 -2.41
CA LEU A 108 7.18 5.19 -2.81
C LEU A 108 6.62 4.66 -4.14
N TYR A 109 5.36 4.22 -4.11
CA TYR A 109 4.65 3.70 -5.28
C TYR A 109 3.40 4.51 -5.57
N CYS A 110 3.12 4.70 -6.86
CA CYS A 110 1.89 5.32 -7.33
C CYS A 110 1.27 4.44 -8.42
N PHE A 111 0.08 3.96 -8.19
CA PHE A 111 -0.69 3.20 -9.16
C PHE A 111 -1.87 4.02 -9.66
N VAL A 112 -2.01 4.08 -10.97
CA VAL A 112 -3.14 4.75 -11.62
C VAL A 112 -3.97 3.70 -12.34
N GLN A 113 -5.25 3.57 -11.97
CA GLN A 113 -6.14 2.63 -12.62
C GLN A 113 -6.35 3.01 -14.09
N ASP A 114 -6.32 2.03 -14.97
CA ASP A 114 -6.68 2.23 -16.38
C ASP A 114 -8.14 2.69 -16.45
N TRP A 115 -8.35 3.85 -17.07
CA TRP A 115 -9.64 4.54 -17.09
C TRP A 115 -9.86 5.24 -18.42
N GLU A 116 -10.96 4.94 -19.10
CA GLU A 116 -11.30 5.55 -20.38
C GLU A 116 -12.00 6.92 -20.23
N GLY A 117 -12.46 7.25 -19.03
CA GLY A 117 -13.15 8.50 -18.74
C GLY A 117 -12.19 9.69 -18.55
N LYS A 118 -12.78 10.87 -18.32
CA LYS A 118 -12.02 12.10 -18.04
C LYS A 118 -11.37 12.01 -16.66
N ARG A 119 -10.11 12.42 -16.57
CA ARG A 119 -9.36 12.57 -15.30
C ARG A 119 -9.27 14.04 -14.91
N GLU A 120 -9.12 14.28 -13.60
CA GLU A 120 -8.71 15.59 -13.10
C GLU A 120 -7.30 15.93 -13.58
N PHE A 121 -7.05 17.20 -13.83
CA PHE A 121 -5.73 17.71 -14.25
C PHE A 121 -4.62 17.30 -13.26
N ALA A 122 -4.94 17.26 -11.95
CA ALA A 122 -3.99 16.84 -10.94
C ALA A 122 -3.56 15.36 -11.10
N VAL A 123 -4.46 14.47 -11.52
CA VAL A 123 -4.11 13.07 -11.84
C VAL A 123 -3.26 12.97 -13.10
N GLU A 124 -3.59 13.76 -14.12
CA GLU A 124 -2.77 13.82 -15.35
C GLU A 124 -1.36 14.35 -15.09
N GLY A 125 -1.24 15.29 -14.15
CA GLY A 125 0.03 15.88 -13.73
C GLY A 125 0.87 15.06 -12.75
N LEU A 126 0.36 13.92 -12.22
CA LEU A 126 1.05 13.14 -11.20
C LEU A 126 2.47 12.74 -11.61
N LYS A 127 2.66 12.31 -12.84
CA LYS A 127 3.99 11.90 -13.33
C LYS A 127 5.04 13.00 -13.20
N THR A 128 4.64 14.23 -13.47
CA THR A 128 5.52 15.40 -13.35
C THR A 128 5.76 15.72 -11.86
N LYS A 129 4.70 15.69 -11.04
CA LYS A 129 4.78 16.00 -9.61
C LYS A 129 5.62 15.00 -8.85
N LEU A 130 5.45 13.71 -9.11
CA LEU A 130 6.09 12.63 -8.34
C LEU A 130 7.56 12.42 -8.71
N GLY A 131 7.97 12.82 -9.93
CA GLY A 131 9.37 12.77 -10.36
C GLY A 131 10.00 11.38 -10.24
N ALA A 132 11.32 11.34 -10.07
CA ALA A 132 12.10 10.10 -10.00
C ALA A 132 12.01 9.38 -8.63
N GLY A 133 11.35 9.97 -7.62
CA GLY A 133 11.23 9.39 -6.29
C GLY A 133 10.18 8.29 -6.17
N PHE A 134 9.23 8.24 -7.11
CA PHE A 134 8.14 7.26 -7.13
C PHE A 134 8.33 6.24 -8.24
N VAL A 135 8.03 4.98 -7.92
CA VAL A 135 7.77 3.96 -8.95
C VAL A 135 6.30 4.11 -9.36
N MET A 136 6.09 4.52 -10.61
CA MET A 136 4.75 4.70 -11.18
C MET A 136 4.40 3.54 -12.09
N ASP A 137 3.19 3.02 -11.93
CA ASP A 137 2.64 1.95 -12.77
C ASP A 137 1.11 2.10 -12.88
N SER A 138 0.48 1.40 -13.80
CA SER A 138 -0.97 1.34 -13.92
C SER A 138 -1.52 0.00 -13.43
N PHE A 139 -2.82 -0.13 -13.36
CA PHE A 139 -3.51 -1.41 -13.16
C PHE A 139 -4.89 -1.38 -13.84
N ALA A 140 -5.25 -2.49 -14.48
CA ALA A 140 -6.53 -2.61 -15.17
C ALA A 140 -7.64 -3.00 -14.19
N ASP A 141 -7.35 -3.90 -13.26
CA ASP A 141 -8.31 -4.44 -12.31
C ASP A 141 -7.68 -4.73 -10.94
N ILE A 142 -8.52 -5.18 -10.02
CA ILE A 142 -8.12 -5.44 -8.63
C ILE A 142 -7.14 -6.62 -8.50
N ASP A 143 -7.25 -7.62 -9.36
CA ASP A 143 -6.37 -8.78 -9.30
C ASP A 143 -4.95 -8.40 -9.73
N GLU A 144 -4.82 -7.55 -10.75
CA GLU A 144 -3.54 -6.98 -11.16
C GLU A 144 -2.94 -6.10 -10.06
N LEU A 145 -3.76 -5.25 -9.41
CA LEU A 145 -3.29 -4.41 -8.31
C LEU A 145 -2.80 -5.25 -7.13
N LYS A 146 -3.55 -6.27 -6.72
CA LYS A 146 -3.13 -7.20 -5.66
C LYS A 146 -1.83 -7.93 -6.01
N TYR A 147 -1.70 -8.35 -7.26
CA TYR A 147 -0.48 -8.98 -7.76
C TYR A 147 0.72 -8.05 -7.62
N LYS A 148 0.60 -6.80 -8.08
CA LYS A 148 1.67 -5.79 -8.00
C LYS A 148 2.04 -5.49 -6.55
N ILE A 149 1.07 -5.36 -5.65
CA ILE A 149 1.33 -5.15 -4.22
C ILE A 149 2.04 -6.36 -3.60
N ALA A 150 1.64 -7.57 -3.91
CA ALA A 150 2.34 -8.77 -3.45
C ALA A 150 3.79 -8.81 -3.93
N LYS A 151 4.07 -8.38 -5.16
CA LYS A 151 5.43 -8.25 -5.70
C LYS A 151 6.28 -7.22 -4.93
N ILE A 152 5.69 -6.09 -4.55
CA ILE A 152 6.36 -5.08 -3.71
C ILE A 152 6.74 -5.65 -2.34
N LEU A 153 5.86 -6.43 -1.72
CA LEU A 153 6.11 -7.04 -0.41
C LEU A 153 7.14 -8.17 -0.46
N SER A 154 7.28 -8.83 -1.60
CA SER A 154 8.09 -10.05 -1.77
C SER A 154 9.53 -9.95 -1.26
N PRO A 155 10.33 -8.90 -1.58
CA PRO A 155 11.71 -8.81 -1.11
C PRO A 155 11.81 -8.73 0.41
N ARG A 156 10.91 -7.96 1.05
CA ARG A 156 10.90 -7.77 2.51
C ARG A 156 10.44 -9.03 3.23
N LEU A 157 9.41 -9.70 2.73
CA LEU A 157 8.94 -10.98 3.27
C LEU A 157 10.01 -12.06 3.08
N GLY A 158 10.69 -12.09 1.96
CA GLY A 158 11.80 -13.01 1.70
C GLY A 158 12.96 -12.81 2.67
N ALA A 159 13.33 -11.57 2.98
CA ALA A 159 14.36 -11.24 3.96
C ALA A 159 13.99 -11.72 5.39
N CYS A 160 12.71 -11.84 5.69
CA CYS A 160 12.18 -12.36 6.96
C CYS A 160 11.88 -13.88 6.92
N GLY A 161 12.31 -14.60 5.89
CA GLY A 161 12.08 -16.05 5.76
C GLY A 161 10.70 -16.46 5.23
N ALA A 162 9.85 -15.49 4.84
CA ALA A 162 8.51 -15.72 4.30
C ALA A 162 8.45 -15.42 2.80
N ALA A 163 9.31 -16.04 2.02
CA ALA A 163 9.44 -15.76 0.59
C ALA A 163 8.13 -15.97 -0.17
N ILE A 164 7.77 -14.98 -0.98
CA ILE A 164 6.70 -15.10 -1.97
C ILE A 164 7.28 -15.79 -3.20
N THR A 165 6.59 -16.84 -3.65
CA THR A 165 6.95 -17.59 -4.86
C THR A 165 5.80 -17.57 -5.86
N GLU A 166 6.16 -17.58 -7.14
CA GLU A 166 5.21 -17.72 -8.23
C GLU A 166 5.25 -19.15 -8.73
N THR A 167 4.11 -19.83 -8.74
CA THR A 167 4.02 -21.20 -9.24
C THR A 167 2.81 -21.33 -10.17
N GLY A 168 3.05 -21.41 -11.48
CA GLY A 168 2.00 -21.44 -12.50
C GLY A 168 1.10 -20.20 -12.42
N LYS A 169 -0.16 -20.42 -12.05
CA LYS A 169 -1.19 -19.35 -11.96
C LYS A 169 -1.33 -18.74 -10.57
N PHE A 170 -0.47 -19.10 -9.60
CA PHE A 170 -0.64 -18.68 -8.22
C PHE A 170 0.59 -17.99 -7.66
N ILE A 171 0.35 -17.03 -6.80
CA ILE A 171 1.33 -16.49 -5.87
C ILE A 171 1.14 -17.18 -4.52
N LYS A 172 2.24 -17.62 -3.93
CA LYS A 172 2.28 -18.40 -2.69
C LYS A 172 3.21 -17.79 -1.67
N ILE A 173 2.87 -18.00 -0.41
CA ILE A 173 3.82 -17.91 0.71
C ILE A 173 3.98 -19.33 1.27
N GLY A 174 5.17 -19.87 1.20
CA GLY A 174 5.40 -21.29 1.52
C GLY A 174 4.54 -22.20 0.62
N SER A 175 3.70 -23.05 1.21
CA SER A 175 2.77 -23.95 0.48
C SER A 175 1.39 -23.33 0.22
N VAL A 176 1.09 -22.16 0.77
CA VAL A 176 -0.25 -21.56 0.72
C VAL A 176 -0.41 -20.62 -0.45
N ASN A 177 -1.47 -20.78 -1.24
CA ASN A 177 -1.86 -19.86 -2.30
C ASN A 177 -2.45 -18.58 -1.67
N ILE A 178 -1.86 -17.42 -1.98
CA ILE A 178 -2.33 -16.12 -1.49
C ILE A 178 -3.26 -15.48 -2.51
N LEU A 179 -2.88 -15.50 -3.78
CA LEU A 179 -3.72 -14.97 -4.84
C LEU A 179 -3.45 -15.66 -6.18
N ARG A 180 -4.38 -15.52 -7.09
CA ARG A 180 -4.23 -15.96 -8.48
C ARG A 180 -3.51 -14.87 -9.28
N ARG A 181 -2.54 -15.28 -10.10
CA ARG A 181 -1.87 -14.39 -11.03
C ARG A 181 -2.88 -13.89 -12.08
N PRO A 182 -2.91 -12.58 -12.38
CA PRO A 182 -3.68 -12.04 -13.51
C PRO A 182 -3.28 -12.73 -14.82
N GLY A 183 -4.24 -12.87 -15.70
CA GLY A 183 -4.07 -13.53 -17.01
C GLY A 183 -3.30 -12.71 -18.01
#